data_fe5a173560f893959236bb6bd72ec34e
#
_entry.id   fe5a173560f893959236bb6bd72ec34e
#
_cell.length_a   1.000
_cell.length_b   1.000
_cell.length_c   1.000
_cell.angle_alpha   90.00
_cell.angle_beta   90.00
_cell.angle_gamma   90.00
#
_symmetry.space_group_name_H-M   'P 1'
#
loop_
_entity.id
_entity.type
_entity.pdbx_description
1 polymer ?
#
loop_
_entity_poly.entity_id
_entity_poly.type
_entity_poly.pdbx_seq_one_letter_code
_entity_poly.pdbx_strand_id
1 'polypeptide(L)'
;EECREAVSEVRETLTISEQRFYWFADQNTRQNVGEAPQGYNNLAQEILSFPKSNLKETHKVTGADGLFYIYTSGTTGLPKAVIFSNSRWMLAYGTYGHVLNLNKDDVMYCTLPLYHATGMVVCWCGVIAGSSALAIRRKFSTSHFWTDVKKFNASAIGYVGELCRYLMDAPESSDEHSHRVTKMIGNGMRPNIWNKFKQRFGIEEVFELYASSEGNVGFSNVLNFDNTVGFSPVPYAIIQYDKEKDQPILDKKGHCIKVKKGETGLLIGKITNRSPFDGYTDPEKNKSSIMHNVFTQNDAYFITGDLVKDIGFRHAQFV
;
A
#
# COMPACT_ATOMS: atom_id res chain seq x y z
N GLU A 1 14.57 4.22 -18.77
CA GLU A 1 14.89 5.60 -19.23
C GLU A 1 14.75 6.60 -18.09
N GLU A 2 13.63 6.66 -17.38
CA GLU A 2 13.39 7.62 -16.28
C GLU A 2 14.44 7.56 -15.16
N CYS A 3 15.01 6.39 -14.89
CA CYS A 3 15.99 6.21 -13.82
C CYS A 3 17.44 6.40 -14.27
N ARG A 4 17.69 6.80 -15.51
CA ARG A 4 19.05 6.87 -16.08
C ARG A 4 19.98 7.78 -15.29
N GLU A 5 19.51 8.97 -14.97
CA GLU A 5 20.30 9.97 -14.26
C GLU A 5 20.67 9.46 -12.86
N ALA A 6 19.70 8.99 -12.08
CA ALA A 6 19.91 8.43 -10.76
C ALA A 6 20.86 7.21 -10.77
N VAL A 7 20.74 6.31 -11.77
CA VAL A 7 21.65 5.17 -11.92
C VAL A 7 23.05 5.63 -12.27
N SER A 8 23.19 6.65 -13.14
CA SER A 8 24.50 7.19 -13.53
C SER A 8 25.26 7.80 -12.36
N GLU A 9 24.57 8.47 -11.43
CA GLU A 9 25.18 9.08 -10.23
C GLU A 9 25.77 8.05 -9.26
N VAL A 10 25.17 6.86 -9.18
CA VAL A 10 25.59 5.82 -8.22
C VAL A 10 26.32 4.65 -8.86
N ARG A 11 26.40 4.60 -10.18
CA ARG A 11 26.88 3.44 -10.94
C ARG A 11 28.25 2.94 -10.49
N GLU A 12 29.19 3.85 -10.25
CA GLU A 12 30.55 3.51 -9.85
C GLU A 12 30.64 2.96 -8.43
N THR A 13 29.63 3.23 -7.59
CA THR A 13 29.55 2.73 -6.21
C THR A 13 28.85 1.37 -6.11
N LEU A 14 28.21 0.91 -7.20
CA LEU A 14 27.49 -0.33 -7.22
C LEU A 14 28.42 -1.52 -7.48
N THR A 15 28.33 -2.56 -6.69
CA THR A 15 29.03 -3.85 -6.88
C THR A 15 28.33 -4.77 -7.87
N ILE A 16 27.60 -4.20 -8.83
CA ILE A 16 26.83 -4.93 -9.85
C ILE A 16 27.68 -5.04 -11.10
N SER A 17 27.79 -6.26 -11.67
CA SER A 17 28.46 -6.47 -12.96
C SER A 17 27.83 -5.61 -14.05
N GLU A 18 28.65 -4.98 -14.90
CA GLU A 18 28.18 -4.15 -16.03
C GLU A 18 27.20 -4.89 -16.94
N GLN A 19 27.32 -6.21 -17.08
CA GLN A 19 26.42 -7.06 -17.86
C GLN A 19 25.00 -7.16 -17.26
N ARG A 20 24.75 -6.64 -16.07
CA ARG A 20 23.44 -6.66 -15.41
C ARG A 20 22.72 -5.32 -15.45
N PHE A 21 23.25 -4.34 -16.18
CA PHE A 21 22.53 -3.09 -16.41
C PHE A 21 21.69 -3.21 -17.69
N TYR A 22 20.39 -3.04 -17.52
CA TYR A 22 19.43 -3.14 -18.61
C TYR A 22 18.75 -1.79 -18.86
N TRP A 23 18.60 -1.51 -20.14
CA TRP A 23 17.86 -0.36 -20.63
C TRP A 23 16.50 -0.82 -21.14
N PHE A 24 15.44 -0.15 -20.70
CA PHE A 24 14.11 -0.30 -21.24
C PHE A 24 13.61 1.09 -21.63
N ALA A 25 13.38 1.31 -22.94
CA ALA A 25 12.93 2.60 -23.46
C ALA A 25 11.51 2.90 -22.97
N ASP A 26 11.22 4.19 -22.75
CA ASP A 26 9.88 4.62 -22.40
C ASP A 26 8.89 4.32 -23.53
N GLN A 27 7.87 3.49 -23.23
CA GLN A 27 6.92 2.98 -24.20
C GLN A 27 5.88 4.00 -24.71
N ASN A 28 5.96 5.27 -24.33
CA ASN A 28 5.16 6.29 -25.00
C ASN A 28 5.47 6.39 -26.51
N THR A 29 6.51 5.73 -26.96
CA THR A 29 6.84 5.49 -28.36
C THR A 29 6.83 3.99 -28.67
N ARG A 30 5.65 3.40 -28.83
CA ARG A 30 5.46 2.00 -29.28
C ARG A 30 6.22 1.65 -30.57
N GLN A 31 6.89 2.58 -31.21
CA GLN A 31 7.57 2.42 -32.48
C GLN A 31 9.09 2.54 -32.40
N ASN A 32 9.66 2.96 -31.26
CA ASN A 32 11.10 3.04 -31.09
C ASN A 32 11.54 2.16 -29.93
N VAL A 33 11.94 0.94 -30.24
CA VAL A 33 12.87 0.20 -29.39
C VAL A 33 14.23 0.92 -29.56
N GLY A 34 14.37 2.09 -28.91
CA GLY A 34 15.57 2.92 -29.04
C GLY A 34 16.81 2.09 -28.72
N GLU A 35 17.92 2.42 -29.34
CA GLU A 35 19.19 1.78 -29.01
C GLU A 35 19.51 2.02 -27.54
N ALA A 36 19.93 0.96 -26.85
CA ALA A 36 20.37 1.09 -25.48
C ALA A 36 21.63 1.98 -25.42
N PRO A 37 21.74 2.90 -24.46
CA PRO A 37 22.96 3.67 -24.26
C PRO A 37 24.16 2.76 -24.01
N GLN A 38 25.34 3.24 -24.31
CA GLN A 38 26.60 2.51 -24.06
C GLN A 38 26.65 2.03 -22.59
N GLY A 39 26.99 0.78 -22.36
CA GLY A 39 27.07 0.14 -21.05
C GLY A 39 25.72 -0.38 -20.52
N TYR A 40 24.69 -0.42 -21.33
CA TYR A 40 23.41 -1.05 -21.00
C TYR A 40 23.03 -2.11 -22.04
N ASN A 41 22.46 -3.22 -21.59
CA ASN A 41 21.83 -4.22 -22.43
C ASN A 41 20.40 -3.77 -22.81
N ASN A 42 19.96 -4.05 -24.02
CA ASN A 42 18.62 -3.70 -24.46
C ASN A 42 17.61 -4.78 -24.00
N LEU A 43 16.91 -4.52 -22.87
CA LEU A 43 15.95 -5.49 -22.32
C LEU A 43 14.82 -5.80 -23.31
N ALA A 44 14.35 -4.82 -24.08
CA ALA A 44 13.26 -5.04 -25.03
C ALA A 44 13.64 -5.98 -26.17
N GLN A 45 14.91 -5.99 -26.58
CA GLN A 45 15.44 -6.93 -27.58
C GLN A 45 15.71 -8.31 -26.95
N GLU A 46 16.37 -8.36 -25.81
CA GLU A 46 16.72 -9.63 -25.17
C GLU A 46 15.50 -10.46 -24.78
N ILE A 47 14.46 -9.81 -24.27
CA ILE A 47 13.24 -10.50 -23.82
C ILE A 47 12.55 -11.27 -24.95
N LEU A 48 12.74 -10.90 -26.21
CA LEU A 48 12.18 -11.59 -27.37
C LEU A 48 12.78 -13.00 -27.58
N SER A 49 13.99 -13.22 -27.11
CA SER A 49 14.69 -14.52 -27.23
C SER A 49 14.29 -15.53 -26.14
N PHE A 50 13.61 -15.10 -25.11
CA PHE A 50 13.22 -15.98 -24.00
C PHE A 50 11.90 -16.70 -24.29
N PRO A 51 11.76 -17.96 -23.78
CA PRO A 51 10.52 -18.71 -23.91
C PRO A 51 9.39 -18.02 -23.11
N LYS A 52 8.15 -18.14 -23.63
CA LYS A 52 6.93 -17.61 -22.97
C LYS A 52 6.36 -18.55 -21.89
N SER A 53 7.07 -19.63 -21.58
CA SER A 53 6.69 -20.59 -20.54
C SER A 53 7.25 -20.19 -19.18
N ASN A 54 6.63 -20.69 -18.11
CA ASN A 54 7.15 -20.51 -16.77
C ASN A 54 8.56 -21.09 -16.63
N LEU A 55 9.39 -20.43 -15.83
CA LEU A 55 10.72 -20.92 -15.49
C LEU A 55 10.62 -22.25 -14.74
N LYS A 56 11.57 -23.17 -14.99
CA LYS A 56 11.64 -24.46 -14.29
C LYS A 56 11.75 -24.29 -12.77
N GLU A 57 12.35 -23.21 -12.31
CA GLU A 57 12.56 -22.87 -10.91
C GLU A 57 11.29 -22.41 -10.19
N THR A 58 10.23 -22.07 -10.92
CA THR A 58 8.97 -21.56 -10.34
C THR A 58 8.41 -22.50 -9.27
N HIS A 59 8.58 -23.83 -9.43
CA HIS A 59 8.10 -24.82 -8.45
C HIS A 59 8.88 -24.82 -7.12
N LYS A 60 10.03 -24.15 -7.05
CA LYS A 60 10.87 -24.05 -5.84
C LYS A 60 10.46 -22.85 -4.98
N VAL A 61 9.71 -21.90 -5.55
CA VAL A 61 9.28 -20.69 -4.83
C VAL A 61 8.26 -21.05 -3.76
N THR A 62 8.52 -20.61 -2.55
CA THR A 62 7.68 -20.82 -1.37
C THR A 62 7.00 -19.53 -0.91
N GLY A 63 6.02 -19.66 -0.02
CA GLY A 63 5.38 -18.51 0.59
C GLY A 63 6.33 -17.58 1.38
N ALA A 64 7.41 -18.15 1.94
CA ALA A 64 8.39 -17.40 2.72
C ALA A 64 9.38 -16.61 1.85
N ASP A 65 9.51 -16.94 0.58
CA ASP A 65 10.43 -16.23 -0.31
C ASP A 65 9.94 -14.79 -0.55
N GLY A 66 10.90 -13.85 -0.64
CA GLY A 66 10.64 -12.47 -0.99
C GLY A 66 10.10 -12.36 -2.43
N LEU A 67 8.99 -11.64 -2.60
CA LEU A 67 8.40 -11.38 -3.91
C LEU A 67 8.94 -10.08 -4.50
N PHE A 68 8.99 -9.03 -3.71
CA PHE A 68 9.56 -7.73 -4.08
C PHE A 68 9.93 -6.92 -2.84
N TYR A 69 10.65 -5.81 -3.08
CA TYR A 69 11.01 -4.84 -2.06
C TYR A 69 10.17 -3.58 -2.24
N ILE A 70 9.58 -3.11 -1.14
CA ILE A 70 8.87 -1.83 -1.10
C ILE A 70 9.71 -0.85 -0.29
N TYR A 71 10.07 0.29 -0.89
CA TYR A 71 10.78 1.33 -0.18
C TYR A 71 9.80 2.23 0.56
N THR A 72 10.05 2.43 1.85
CA THR A 72 9.26 3.32 2.72
C THR A 72 10.10 4.53 3.12
N SER A 73 9.45 5.70 3.24
CA SER A 73 10.09 6.90 3.79
C SER A 73 10.33 6.68 5.28
N GLY A 74 11.55 6.34 5.65
CA GLY A 74 11.92 6.18 7.06
C GLY A 74 11.86 7.53 7.80
N THR A 75 11.41 7.52 9.05
CA THR A 75 11.41 8.69 9.96
C THR A 75 12.82 9.25 10.22
N THR A 76 13.88 8.54 9.83
CA THR A 76 15.29 8.87 10.11
C THR A 76 16.11 9.21 8.85
N GLY A 77 15.49 9.61 7.73
CA GLY A 77 16.19 10.09 6.55
C GLY A 77 16.09 9.18 5.30
N LEU A 78 17.03 8.25 5.09
CA LEU A 78 17.04 7.44 3.86
C LEU A 78 15.87 6.43 3.78
N PRO A 79 15.31 6.19 2.58
CA PRO A 79 14.29 5.17 2.37
C PRO A 79 14.78 3.77 2.78
N LYS A 80 13.89 2.99 3.38
CA LYS A 80 14.17 1.62 3.85
C LYS A 80 13.45 0.61 2.98
N ALA A 81 14.16 -0.45 2.59
CA ALA A 81 13.57 -1.56 1.85
C ALA A 81 12.88 -2.55 2.80
N VAL A 82 11.61 -2.76 2.58
CA VAL A 82 10.81 -3.77 3.27
C VAL A 82 10.67 -4.98 2.34
N ILE A 83 10.90 -6.17 2.87
CA ILE A 83 10.70 -7.43 2.14
C ILE A 83 9.20 -7.75 2.14
N PHE A 84 8.62 -7.88 0.95
CA PHE A 84 7.25 -8.32 0.78
C PHE A 84 7.23 -9.76 0.25
N SER A 85 6.80 -10.71 1.08
CA SER A 85 6.84 -12.13 0.78
C SER A 85 5.66 -12.60 -0.09
N ASN A 86 5.80 -13.78 -0.70
CA ASN A 86 4.72 -14.40 -1.46
C ASN A 86 3.49 -14.68 -0.59
N SER A 87 3.68 -15.14 0.66
CA SER A 87 2.55 -15.36 1.59
C SER A 87 1.79 -14.09 1.91
N ARG A 88 2.47 -12.94 2.05
CA ARG A 88 1.80 -11.64 2.24
C ARG A 88 0.98 -11.24 1.02
N TRP A 89 1.50 -11.50 -0.19
CA TRP A 89 0.74 -11.27 -1.42
C TRP A 89 -0.52 -12.14 -1.45
N MET A 90 -0.40 -13.44 -1.14
CA MET A 90 -1.53 -14.36 -1.12
C MET A 90 -2.56 -13.99 -0.05
N LEU A 91 -2.12 -13.50 1.11
CA LEU A 91 -3.03 -12.97 2.13
C LEU A 91 -3.77 -11.73 1.64
N ALA A 92 -3.08 -10.81 0.97
CA ALA A 92 -3.69 -9.63 0.38
C ALA A 92 -4.69 -9.99 -0.73
N TYR A 93 -4.36 -10.97 -1.57
CA TYR A 93 -5.27 -11.52 -2.56
C TYR A 93 -6.53 -12.10 -1.92
N GLY A 94 -6.40 -12.93 -0.90
CA GLY A 94 -7.52 -13.53 -0.18
C GLY A 94 -8.38 -12.55 0.62
N THR A 95 -7.86 -11.37 0.94
CA THR A 95 -8.57 -10.32 1.70
C THR A 95 -9.00 -9.17 0.78
N TYR A 96 -8.09 -8.29 0.42
CA TYR A 96 -8.39 -7.08 -0.37
C TYR A 96 -8.85 -7.40 -1.79
N GLY A 97 -8.37 -8.51 -2.37
CA GLY A 97 -8.77 -8.93 -3.69
C GLY A 97 -10.28 -9.14 -3.84
N HIS A 98 -10.92 -9.65 -2.81
CA HIS A 98 -12.35 -9.96 -2.85
C HIS A 98 -13.26 -8.88 -2.27
N VAL A 99 -12.72 -7.90 -1.53
CA VAL A 99 -13.53 -6.87 -0.84
C VAL A 99 -14.39 -6.07 -1.82
N LEU A 100 -13.85 -5.69 -2.97
CA LEU A 100 -14.57 -4.92 -3.98
C LEU A 100 -15.58 -5.74 -4.78
N ASN A 101 -15.54 -7.07 -4.68
CA ASN A 101 -16.37 -7.97 -5.48
C ASN A 101 -16.39 -7.59 -6.97
N LEU A 102 -15.20 -7.41 -7.55
CA LEU A 102 -15.04 -7.12 -8.96
C LEU A 102 -15.30 -8.38 -9.79
N ASN A 103 -15.69 -8.19 -11.03
CA ASN A 103 -15.90 -9.24 -12.02
C ASN A 103 -15.28 -8.84 -13.38
N LYS A 104 -15.35 -9.71 -14.37
CA LYS A 104 -14.75 -9.52 -15.71
C LYS A 104 -15.20 -8.28 -16.46
N ASP A 105 -16.34 -7.71 -16.11
CA ASP A 105 -16.90 -6.53 -16.76
C ASP A 105 -16.50 -5.22 -16.02
N ASP A 106 -15.77 -5.36 -14.90
CA ASP A 106 -15.29 -4.24 -14.12
C ASP A 106 -13.92 -3.73 -14.61
N VAL A 107 -13.70 -2.44 -14.41
CA VAL A 107 -12.42 -1.78 -14.66
C VAL A 107 -12.03 -0.99 -13.42
N MET A 108 -10.88 -1.33 -12.85
CA MET A 108 -10.25 -0.55 -11.77
C MET A 108 -9.38 0.55 -12.37
N TYR A 109 -9.68 1.80 -12.07
CA TYR A 109 -8.80 2.92 -12.44
C TYR A 109 -7.81 3.19 -11.31
N CYS A 110 -6.52 3.14 -11.64
CA CYS A 110 -5.42 3.30 -10.70
C CYS A 110 -4.43 4.36 -11.18
N THR A 111 -4.29 5.43 -10.41
CA THR A 111 -3.28 6.49 -10.61
C THR A 111 -2.15 6.39 -9.59
N LEU A 112 -2.20 5.35 -8.74
CA LEU A 112 -1.20 5.12 -7.70
C LEU A 112 0.04 4.45 -8.29
N PRO A 113 1.23 4.81 -7.82
CA PRO A 113 2.46 4.17 -8.25
C PRO A 113 2.45 2.67 -7.95
N LEU A 114 2.85 1.86 -8.94
CA LEU A 114 2.94 0.41 -8.75
C LEU A 114 4.15 -0.02 -7.90
N TYR A 115 5.04 0.90 -7.51
CA TYR A 115 6.09 0.63 -6.52
C TYR A 115 5.61 0.84 -5.07
N HIS A 116 4.35 1.21 -4.85
CA HIS A 116 3.71 1.29 -3.54
C HIS A 116 2.67 0.18 -3.34
N ALA A 117 2.53 -0.25 -2.08
CA ALA A 117 1.64 -1.35 -1.72
C ALA A 117 0.18 -1.13 -2.15
N THR A 118 -0.36 0.08 -2.05
CA THR A 118 -1.76 0.33 -2.43
C THR A 118 -1.99 0.07 -3.92
N GLY A 119 -1.10 0.53 -4.81
CA GLY A 119 -1.20 0.25 -6.25
C GLY A 119 -0.91 -1.21 -6.60
N MET A 120 0.28 -1.70 -6.18
CA MET A 120 0.79 -3.02 -6.53
C MET A 120 0.04 -4.16 -5.83
N VAL A 121 -0.26 -4.01 -4.55
CA VAL A 121 -0.87 -5.10 -3.78
C VAL A 121 -2.37 -4.98 -3.77
N VAL A 122 -2.92 -3.84 -3.33
CA VAL A 122 -4.37 -3.72 -3.10
C VAL A 122 -5.15 -3.65 -4.42
N CYS A 123 -4.81 -2.70 -5.30
CA CYS A 123 -5.53 -2.55 -6.57
C CYS A 123 -5.34 -3.76 -7.49
N TRP A 124 -4.12 -4.25 -7.60
CA TRP A 124 -3.84 -5.39 -8.47
C TRP A 124 -4.44 -6.69 -7.96
N CYS A 125 -4.41 -6.96 -6.64
CA CYS A 125 -5.12 -8.12 -6.07
C CYS A 125 -6.62 -8.09 -6.36
N GLY A 126 -7.26 -6.91 -6.25
CA GLY A 126 -8.68 -6.74 -6.61
C GLY A 126 -8.97 -7.11 -8.06
N VAL A 127 -8.11 -6.65 -8.96
CA VAL A 127 -8.24 -6.94 -10.40
C VAL A 127 -8.04 -8.42 -10.70
N ILE A 128 -7.01 -9.05 -10.14
CA ILE A 128 -6.74 -10.49 -10.35
C ILE A 128 -7.89 -11.34 -9.78
N ALA A 129 -8.36 -11.04 -8.58
CA ALA A 129 -9.43 -11.80 -7.93
C ALA A 129 -10.75 -11.70 -8.70
N GLY A 130 -11.05 -10.53 -9.27
CA GLY A 130 -12.25 -10.30 -10.07
C GLY A 130 -12.12 -10.71 -11.54
N SER A 131 -10.93 -11.12 -12.00
CA SER A 131 -10.64 -11.28 -13.43
C SER A 131 -11.01 -10.04 -14.25
N SER A 132 -10.88 -8.87 -13.65
CA SER A 132 -11.26 -7.56 -14.19
C SER A 132 -10.07 -6.87 -14.89
N ALA A 133 -10.29 -5.68 -15.43
CA ALA A 133 -9.23 -4.90 -16.07
C ALA A 133 -8.64 -3.85 -15.13
N LEU A 134 -7.34 -3.56 -15.29
CA LEU A 134 -6.65 -2.47 -14.61
C LEU A 134 -6.32 -1.35 -15.62
N ALA A 135 -6.95 -0.19 -15.46
CA ALA A 135 -6.60 1.02 -16.20
C ALA A 135 -5.58 1.84 -15.38
N ILE A 136 -4.37 1.95 -15.89
CA ILE A 136 -3.25 2.60 -15.19
C ILE A 136 -2.99 3.96 -15.82
N ARG A 137 -2.83 4.97 -14.97
CA ARG A 137 -2.26 6.25 -15.35
C ARG A 137 -0.93 6.46 -14.64
N ARG A 138 0.08 6.93 -15.38
CA ARG A 138 1.45 7.09 -14.89
C ARG A 138 1.59 8.12 -13.75
N LYS A 139 0.82 9.21 -13.84
CA LYS A 139 0.78 10.27 -12.81
C LYS A 139 -0.64 10.70 -12.58
N PHE A 140 -1.01 10.93 -11.33
CA PHE A 140 -2.27 11.55 -10.98
C PHE A 140 -2.41 12.95 -11.64
N SER A 141 -3.61 13.24 -12.08
CA SER A 141 -3.96 14.56 -12.63
C SER A 141 -5.39 14.87 -12.27
N THR A 142 -5.60 15.89 -11.47
CA THR A 142 -6.93 16.32 -11.04
C THR A 142 -7.83 16.67 -12.23
N SER A 143 -7.31 17.40 -13.20
CA SER A 143 -8.06 17.85 -14.37
C SER A 143 -8.42 16.75 -15.37
N HIS A 144 -7.72 15.60 -15.34
CA HIS A 144 -7.99 14.49 -16.26
C HIS A 144 -8.63 13.28 -15.56
N PHE A 145 -8.76 13.33 -14.24
CA PHE A 145 -9.18 12.14 -13.47
C PHE A 145 -10.53 11.59 -13.96
N TRP A 146 -11.56 12.41 -13.94
CA TRP A 146 -12.91 11.97 -14.32
C TRP A 146 -13.05 11.72 -15.82
N THR A 147 -12.33 12.47 -16.65
CA THR A 147 -12.27 12.20 -18.10
C THR A 147 -11.65 10.83 -18.38
N ASP A 148 -10.59 10.44 -17.67
CA ASP A 148 -10.00 9.11 -17.80
C ASP A 148 -10.92 8.02 -17.24
N VAL A 149 -11.53 8.25 -16.08
CA VAL A 149 -12.51 7.33 -15.48
C VAL A 149 -13.64 7.02 -16.48
N LYS A 150 -14.17 8.03 -17.12
CA LYS A 150 -15.20 7.90 -18.17
C LYS A 150 -14.65 7.19 -19.40
N LYS A 151 -13.48 7.60 -19.91
CA LYS A 151 -12.83 7.02 -21.09
C LYS A 151 -12.59 5.52 -20.96
N PHE A 152 -12.12 5.06 -19.79
CA PHE A 152 -11.88 3.64 -19.51
C PHE A 152 -13.13 2.91 -19.02
N ASN A 153 -14.26 3.59 -18.91
CA ASN A 153 -15.50 3.03 -18.36
C ASN A 153 -15.24 2.36 -17.00
N ALA A 154 -14.49 3.03 -16.12
CA ALA A 154 -14.11 2.48 -14.83
C ALA A 154 -15.33 2.33 -13.92
N SER A 155 -15.35 1.24 -13.14
CA SER A 155 -16.38 0.92 -12.14
C SER A 155 -15.88 1.01 -10.72
N ALA A 156 -14.55 0.98 -10.55
CA ALA A 156 -13.88 1.11 -9.28
C ALA A 156 -12.63 1.99 -9.41
N ILE A 157 -12.21 2.61 -8.31
CA ILE A 157 -10.99 3.42 -8.25
C ILE A 157 -10.12 3.03 -7.06
N GLY A 158 -8.79 3.06 -7.28
CA GLY A 158 -7.80 3.01 -6.21
C GLY A 158 -7.44 4.41 -5.73
N TYR A 159 -7.37 4.65 -4.42
CA TYR A 159 -7.10 5.98 -3.89
C TYR A 159 -6.11 5.99 -2.73
N VAL A 160 -5.56 7.18 -2.46
CA VAL A 160 -5.02 7.60 -1.17
C VAL A 160 -5.69 8.92 -0.78
N GLY A 161 -5.83 9.15 0.51
CA GLY A 161 -6.62 10.28 1.03
C GLY A 161 -6.24 11.65 0.47
N GLU A 162 -4.95 11.85 0.14
CA GLU A 162 -4.49 13.09 -0.47
C GLU A 162 -5.05 13.31 -1.89
N LEU A 163 -5.22 12.25 -2.69
CA LEU A 163 -5.90 12.34 -3.99
C LEU A 163 -7.37 12.74 -3.83
N CYS A 164 -8.04 12.19 -2.81
CA CYS A 164 -9.42 12.56 -2.51
C CYS A 164 -9.51 14.04 -2.12
N ARG A 165 -8.56 14.57 -1.37
CA ARG A 165 -8.49 15.99 -1.03
C ARG A 165 -8.32 16.85 -2.29
N TYR A 166 -7.37 16.51 -3.17
CA TYR A 166 -7.18 17.26 -4.42
C TYR A 166 -8.41 17.25 -5.32
N LEU A 167 -9.12 16.13 -5.41
CA LEU A 167 -10.37 16.05 -6.18
C LEU A 167 -11.49 16.91 -5.55
N MET A 168 -11.57 16.95 -4.21
CA MET A 168 -12.53 17.81 -3.51
C MET A 168 -12.23 19.29 -3.67
N ASP A 169 -10.95 19.66 -3.72
CA ASP A 169 -10.51 21.06 -3.88
C ASP A 169 -10.61 21.53 -5.35
N ALA A 170 -10.77 20.61 -6.29
CA ALA A 170 -10.86 20.93 -7.71
C ALA A 170 -12.24 21.56 -8.06
N PRO A 171 -12.29 22.46 -9.07
CA PRO A 171 -13.54 22.91 -9.63
C PRO A 171 -14.39 21.75 -10.13
N GLU A 172 -15.72 21.90 -10.05
CA GLU A 172 -16.65 20.91 -10.59
C GLU A 172 -16.48 20.74 -12.11
N SER A 173 -16.63 19.51 -12.59
CA SER A 173 -16.58 19.21 -14.01
C SER A 173 -17.78 18.35 -14.42
N SER A 174 -18.20 18.46 -15.68
CA SER A 174 -19.31 17.65 -16.21
C SER A 174 -19.03 16.16 -16.20
N ASP A 175 -17.76 15.75 -16.23
CA ASP A 175 -17.37 14.34 -16.28
C ASP A 175 -17.47 13.66 -14.91
N GLU A 176 -17.43 14.41 -13.80
CA GLU A 176 -17.51 13.85 -12.44
C GLU A 176 -18.87 13.25 -12.06
N HIS A 177 -19.90 13.45 -12.91
CA HIS A 177 -21.24 12.86 -12.76
C HIS A 177 -21.60 11.91 -13.91
N SER A 178 -20.66 11.73 -14.87
CA SER A 178 -20.92 10.96 -16.10
C SER A 178 -20.10 9.66 -16.13
N HIS A 179 -20.05 8.94 -15.00
CA HIS A 179 -19.32 7.70 -14.87
C HIS A 179 -20.12 6.63 -14.13
N ARG A 180 -19.62 5.40 -14.10
CA ARG A 180 -20.23 4.27 -13.39
C ARG A 180 -19.46 3.82 -12.15
N VAL A 181 -18.53 4.61 -11.66
CA VAL A 181 -17.80 4.28 -10.41
C VAL A 181 -18.76 4.36 -9.23
N THR A 182 -18.92 3.27 -8.53
CA THR A 182 -19.71 3.20 -7.28
C THR A 182 -18.87 2.83 -6.08
N LYS A 183 -17.66 2.28 -6.30
CA LYS A 183 -16.83 1.74 -5.23
C LYS A 183 -15.37 2.17 -5.38
N MET A 184 -14.71 2.28 -4.23
CA MET A 184 -13.31 2.63 -4.18
C MET A 184 -12.59 1.91 -3.03
N ILE A 185 -11.28 1.66 -3.22
CA ILE A 185 -10.43 1.04 -2.21
C ILE A 185 -9.12 1.82 -2.05
N GLY A 186 -8.73 2.02 -0.82
CA GLY A 186 -7.50 2.74 -0.52
C GLY A 186 -7.30 3.03 0.95
N ASN A 187 -6.54 4.06 1.24
CA ASN A 187 -6.20 4.42 2.60
C ASN A 187 -6.07 5.93 2.79
N GLY A 188 -6.33 6.37 4.03
CA GLY A 188 -6.07 7.74 4.46
C GLY A 188 -7.16 8.74 4.08
N MET A 189 -8.38 8.33 3.80
CA MET A 189 -9.50 9.26 3.61
C MET A 189 -9.84 9.93 4.94
N ARG A 190 -9.79 11.26 4.94
CA ARG A 190 -10.07 12.04 6.16
C ARG A 190 -11.57 12.07 6.48
N PRO A 191 -11.97 11.91 7.74
CA PRO A 191 -13.39 11.90 8.15
C PRO A 191 -14.17 13.15 7.73
N ASN A 192 -13.52 14.32 7.72
CA ASN A 192 -14.16 15.60 7.40
C ASN A 192 -14.56 15.75 5.91
N ILE A 193 -13.97 14.96 5.01
CA ILE A 193 -14.32 14.95 3.58
C ILE A 193 -15.11 13.71 3.17
N TRP A 194 -15.14 12.66 3.98
CA TRP A 194 -15.67 11.34 3.64
C TRP A 194 -17.07 11.38 3.01
N ASN A 195 -18.04 11.88 3.74
CA ASN A 195 -19.42 11.92 3.26
C ASN A 195 -19.62 12.94 2.12
N LYS A 196 -18.89 14.05 2.15
CA LYS A 196 -18.92 15.03 1.06
C LYS A 196 -18.38 14.45 -0.23
N PHE A 197 -17.30 13.65 -0.15
CA PHE A 197 -16.71 12.96 -1.30
C PHE A 197 -17.71 11.96 -1.91
N LYS A 198 -18.30 11.10 -1.07
CA LYS A 198 -19.32 10.14 -1.50
C LYS A 198 -20.48 10.85 -2.21
N GLN A 199 -20.98 11.93 -1.64
CA GLN A 199 -22.10 12.69 -2.18
C GLN A 199 -21.75 13.39 -3.50
N ARG A 200 -20.60 14.08 -3.57
CA ARG A 200 -20.19 14.82 -4.75
C ARG A 200 -19.96 13.90 -5.96
N PHE A 201 -19.27 12.78 -5.74
CA PHE A 201 -18.85 11.91 -6.83
C PHE A 201 -19.71 10.64 -6.99
N GLY A 202 -20.84 10.52 -6.30
CA GLY A 202 -21.74 9.37 -6.41
C GLY A 202 -21.12 8.05 -5.97
N ILE A 203 -20.16 8.08 -5.03
CA ILE A 203 -19.51 6.87 -4.51
C ILE A 203 -20.39 6.25 -3.43
N GLU A 204 -20.74 4.98 -3.60
CA GLU A 204 -21.58 4.24 -2.66
C GLU A 204 -20.74 3.54 -1.59
N GLU A 205 -19.63 2.91 -2.00
CA GLU A 205 -18.82 2.06 -1.15
C GLU A 205 -17.38 2.56 -1.07
N VAL A 206 -16.89 2.76 0.14
CA VAL A 206 -15.51 3.18 0.43
C VAL A 206 -14.85 2.11 1.31
N PHE A 207 -14.03 1.28 0.70
CA PHE A 207 -13.25 0.26 1.37
C PHE A 207 -11.92 0.86 1.84
N GLU A 208 -11.97 1.53 2.97
CA GLU A 208 -10.78 2.06 3.62
C GLU A 208 -9.97 0.93 4.22
N LEU A 209 -8.67 1.01 4.15
CA LEU A 209 -7.76 0.05 4.75
C LEU A 209 -6.62 0.74 5.48
N TYR A 210 -6.00 0.01 6.37
CA TYR A 210 -4.72 0.35 6.96
C TYR A 210 -3.82 -0.88 6.98
N ALA A 211 -2.60 -0.74 6.52
CA ALA A 211 -1.52 -1.69 6.75
C ALA A 211 -0.19 -0.95 6.62
N SER A 212 0.76 -1.22 7.50
CA SER A 212 2.13 -0.82 7.28
C SER A 212 2.87 -1.87 6.47
N SER A 213 3.79 -1.43 5.60
CA SER A 213 4.53 -2.34 4.72
C SER A 213 5.37 -3.34 5.51
N GLU A 214 5.91 -2.94 6.63
CA GLU A 214 6.77 -3.71 7.53
C GLU A 214 6.03 -4.40 8.67
N GLY A 215 4.81 -3.98 8.96
CA GLY A 215 4.08 -4.36 10.16
C GLY A 215 3.25 -5.63 10.01
N ASN A 216 2.72 -6.02 11.13
CA ASN A 216 1.94 -7.23 11.32
C ASN A 216 0.47 -6.96 11.71
N VAL A 217 0.05 -5.69 11.69
CA VAL A 217 -1.32 -5.26 11.97
C VAL A 217 -1.91 -4.54 10.78
N GLY A 218 -3.13 -4.87 10.46
CA GLY A 218 -3.89 -4.23 9.39
C GLY A 218 -5.36 -4.13 9.76
N PHE A 219 -6.03 -3.16 9.19
CA PHE A 219 -7.47 -2.96 9.31
C PHE A 219 -8.08 -2.93 7.92
N SER A 220 -9.32 -3.36 7.82
CA SER A 220 -10.09 -3.28 6.59
C SER A 220 -11.55 -2.99 6.88
N ASN A 221 -12.08 -2.01 6.19
CA ASN A 221 -13.49 -1.61 6.28
C ASN A 221 -14.37 -2.47 5.36
N VAL A 222 -14.30 -3.77 5.54
CA VAL A 222 -15.07 -4.75 4.71
C VAL A 222 -16.58 -4.64 4.87
N LEU A 223 -17.05 -4.00 5.94
CA LEU A 223 -18.47 -3.76 6.19
C LEU A 223 -18.95 -2.41 5.64
N ASN A 224 -18.08 -1.66 5.00
CA ASN A 224 -18.36 -0.36 4.40
C ASN A 224 -19.03 0.65 5.37
N PHE A 225 -18.58 0.69 6.64
CA PHE A 225 -18.99 1.74 7.56
C PHE A 225 -18.28 3.05 7.24
N ASP A 226 -18.97 4.17 7.38
CA ASP A 226 -18.38 5.48 7.13
C ASP A 226 -17.39 5.88 8.24
N ASN A 227 -16.35 6.61 7.87
CA ASN A 227 -15.38 7.23 8.79
C ASN A 227 -14.58 6.25 9.65
N THR A 228 -14.25 5.07 9.14
CA THR A 228 -13.43 4.08 9.85
C THR A 228 -12.47 3.38 8.90
N VAL A 229 -11.31 2.99 9.41
CA VAL A 229 -10.40 2.06 8.71
C VAL A 229 -10.87 0.60 8.83
N GLY A 230 -11.99 0.36 9.50
CA GLY A 230 -12.56 -0.94 9.70
C GLY A 230 -12.01 -1.67 10.91
N PHE A 231 -12.08 -3.00 10.88
CA PHE A 231 -11.62 -3.86 11.95
C PHE A 231 -10.35 -4.62 11.59
N SER A 232 -9.64 -5.08 12.62
CA SER A 232 -8.48 -5.94 12.48
C SER A 232 -8.78 -7.36 12.94
N PRO A 233 -8.53 -8.40 12.13
CA PRO A 233 -8.66 -9.79 12.55
C PRO A 233 -7.48 -10.24 13.43
N VAL A 234 -6.34 -9.55 13.35
CA VAL A 234 -5.13 -9.87 14.13
C VAL A 234 -5.13 -9.16 15.49
N PRO A 235 -4.42 -9.70 16.50
CA PRO A 235 -4.31 -9.06 17.79
C PRO A 235 -3.54 -7.75 17.73
N TYR A 236 -4.10 -6.69 18.31
CA TYR A 236 -3.47 -5.37 18.44
C TYR A 236 -3.86 -4.71 19.76
N ALA A 237 -3.22 -3.60 20.06
CA ALA A 237 -3.66 -2.68 21.11
C ALA A 237 -3.47 -1.22 20.67
N ILE A 238 -4.26 -0.34 21.26
CA ILE A 238 -4.06 1.10 21.20
C ILE A 238 -3.70 1.53 22.62
N ILE A 239 -2.52 2.11 22.80
CA ILE A 239 -1.95 2.45 24.10
C ILE A 239 -1.90 3.96 24.30
N GLN A 240 -2.01 4.40 25.56
CA GLN A 240 -1.82 5.78 25.91
C GLN A 240 -0.40 6.21 25.59
N TYR A 241 -0.26 7.39 24.96
CA TYR A 241 1.01 7.86 24.43
C TYR A 241 1.19 9.36 24.68
N ASP A 242 2.34 9.70 25.25
CA ASP A 242 2.76 11.08 25.45
C ASP A 242 3.49 11.57 24.19
N LYS A 243 2.81 12.41 23.40
CA LYS A 243 3.34 12.95 22.13
C LYS A 243 4.53 13.89 22.33
N GLU A 244 4.58 14.59 23.47
CA GLU A 244 5.67 15.55 23.74
C GLU A 244 6.96 14.84 24.10
N LYS A 245 6.86 13.73 24.84
CA LYS A 245 8.00 12.92 25.26
C LYS A 245 8.32 11.78 24.30
N ASP A 246 7.46 11.56 23.29
CA ASP A 246 7.56 10.46 22.30
C ASP A 246 7.67 9.08 22.96
N GLN A 247 6.83 8.81 23.97
CA GLN A 247 6.87 7.57 24.74
C GLN A 247 5.50 7.08 25.23
N PRO A 248 5.33 5.75 25.45
CA PRO A 248 4.10 5.21 26.02
C PRO A 248 3.94 5.60 27.49
N ILE A 249 2.69 5.75 27.93
CA ILE A 249 2.35 5.97 29.34
C ILE A 249 2.24 4.61 30.03
N LEU A 250 2.96 4.46 31.14
CA LEU A 250 3.04 3.22 31.89
C LEU A 250 2.25 3.29 33.20
N ASP A 251 1.75 2.12 33.65
CA ASP A 251 1.17 1.95 34.97
C ASP A 251 2.26 1.83 36.07
N LYS A 252 1.82 1.68 37.32
CA LYS A 252 2.74 1.51 38.48
C LYS A 252 3.60 0.25 38.42
N LYS A 253 3.28 -0.71 37.55
CA LYS A 253 4.01 -1.95 37.36
C LYS A 253 4.94 -1.91 36.16
N GLY A 254 4.97 -0.79 35.42
CA GLY A 254 5.77 -0.61 34.20
C GLY A 254 5.12 -1.17 32.94
N HIS A 255 3.83 -1.49 32.95
CA HIS A 255 3.11 -1.94 31.77
C HIS A 255 2.42 -0.78 31.05
N CYS A 256 2.25 -0.89 29.74
CA CYS A 256 1.50 0.08 28.96
C CYS A 256 0.02 0.09 29.34
N ILE A 257 -0.58 1.28 29.30
CA ILE A 257 -1.99 1.49 29.56
C ILE A 257 -2.76 1.54 28.25
N LYS A 258 -3.79 0.70 28.08
CA LYS A 258 -4.67 0.78 26.90
C LYS A 258 -5.55 2.03 26.99
N VAL A 259 -5.86 2.60 25.84
CA VAL A 259 -6.85 3.67 25.73
C VAL A 259 -8.26 3.15 25.99
N LYS A 260 -9.17 4.04 26.36
CA LYS A 260 -10.61 3.77 26.42
C LYS A 260 -11.24 4.06 25.05
N LYS A 261 -12.44 3.48 24.81
CA LYS A 261 -13.25 3.82 23.65
C LYS A 261 -13.44 5.33 23.52
N GLY A 262 -13.16 5.86 22.35
CA GLY A 262 -13.20 7.30 22.04
C GLY A 262 -11.88 8.03 22.26
N GLU A 263 -10.89 7.42 22.88
CA GLU A 263 -9.56 8.01 23.09
C GLU A 263 -8.60 7.67 21.93
N THR A 264 -7.64 8.55 21.74
CA THR A 264 -6.55 8.40 20.78
C THR A 264 -5.30 7.86 21.48
N GLY A 265 -4.58 6.97 20.81
CA GLY A 265 -3.32 6.44 21.28
C GLY A 265 -2.45 5.85 20.19
N LEU A 266 -1.29 5.36 20.56
CA LEU A 266 -0.36 4.69 19.66
C LEU A 266 -0.86 3.26 19.34
N LEU A 267 -0.96 2.96 18.06
CA LEU A 267 -1.29 1.61 17.59
C LEU A 267 -0.07 0.70 17.67
N ILE A 268 -0.25 -0.48 18.26
CA ILE A 268 0.78 -1.53 18.33
C ILE A 268 0.20 -2.89 17.92
N GLY A 269 0.93 -3.63 17.11
CA GLY A 269 0.53 -4.95 16.60
C GLY A 269 1.18 -6.08 17.40
N LYS A 270 0.38 -7.01 17.98
CA LYS A 270 0.94 -8.14 18.73
C LYS A 270 1.69 -9.11 17.81
N ILE A 271 2.94 -9.40 18.14
CA ILE A 271 3.76 -10.36 17.40
C ILE A 271 3.39 -11.78 17.86
N THR A 272 2.97 -12.62 16.92
CA THR A 272 2.61 -14.02 17.17
C THR A 272 3.00 -14.88 15.97
N ASN A 273 2.95 -16.21 16.09
CA ASN A 273 3.20 -17.11 14.98
C ASN A 273 2.22 -16.91 13.79
N ARG A 274 0.99 -16.40 14.06
CA ARG A 274 -0.03 -16.11 13.03
C ARG A 274 0.05 -14.68 12.48
N SER A 275 0.79 -13.83 13.15
CA SER A 275 1.00 -12.43 12.80
C SER A 275 2.46 -12.06 13.10
N PRO A 276 3.43 -12.64 12.34
CA PRO A 276 4.84 -12.37 12.52
C PRO A 276 5.16 -10.93 12.12
N PHE A 277 6.29 -10.43 12.62
CA PHE A 277 6.89 -9.19 12.15
C PHE A 277 7.99 -9.54 11.16
N ASP A 278 7.78 -9.26 9.87
CA ASP A 278 8.75 -9.56 8.81
C ASP A 278 9.95 -8.59 8.84
N GLY A 279 9.70 -7.36 9.27
CA GLY A 279 10.74 -6.37 9.54
C GLY A 279 11.34 -5.70 8.31
N TYR A 280 12.46 -5.08 8.59
CA TYR A 280 13.30 -4.38 7.62
C TYR A 280 14.52 -5.22 7.27
N THR A 281 15.22 -4.86 6.20
CA THR A 281 16.53 -5.41 5.87
C THR A 281 17.63 -5.02 6.89
N ASP A 282 17.35 -3.99 7.70
CA ASP A 282 18.25 -3.49 8.76
C ASP A 282 17.92 -4.13 10.12
N PRO A 283 18.83 -4.96 10.72
CA PRO A 283 18.59 -5.63 12.00
C PRO A 283 18.45 -4.68 13.21
N GLU A 284 19.16 -3.57 13.23
CA GLU A 284 19.08 -2.61 14.36
C GLU A 284 17.74 -1.91 14.36
N LYS A 285 17.22 -1.60 13.16
CA LYS A 285 15.88 -1.03 13.01
C LYS A 285 14.80 -2.00 13.46
N ASN A 286 14.97 -3.28 13.20
CA ASN A 286 14.04 -4.31 13.68
C ASN A 286 13.95 -4.30 15.20
N LYS A 287 15.09 -4.25 15.91
CA LYS A 287 15.11 -4.20 17.37
C LYS A 287 14.38 -2.98 17.93
N SER A 288 14.62 -1.79 17.36
CA SER A 288 13.99 -0.55 17.81
C SER A 288 12.50 -0.45 17.48
N SER A 289 12.00 -1.28 16.58
CA SER A 289 10.59 -1.32 16.18
C SER A 289 9.74 -2.29 17.00
N ILE A 290 10.35 -3.02 17.93
CA ILE A 290 9.66 -4.00 18.78
C ILE A 290 9.69 -3.54 20.24
N MET A 291 8.52 -3.55 20.88
CA MET A 291 8.36 -3.32 22.31
C MET A 291 8.09 -4.66 23.01
N HIS A 292 8.85 -4.93 24.05
CA HIS A 292 8.73 -6.14 24.86
C HIS A 292 8.06 -5.86 26.20
N ASN A 293 7.45 -6.90 26.81
CA ASN A 293 6.80 -6.85 28.12
C ASN A 293 5.75 -5.73 28.25
N VAL A 294 4.96 -5.55 27.20
CA VAL A 294 4.01 -4.45 27.07
C VAL A 294 2.87 -4.56 28.07
N PHE A 295 2.26 -5.73 28.22
CA PHE A 295 1.18 -6.00 29.16
C PHE A 295 1.46 -7.20 30.06
N THR A 296 2.30 -8.12 29.58
CA THR A 296 2.69 -9.33 30.31
C THR A 296 4.13 -9.69 30.02
N GLN A 297 4.75 -10.46 30.90
CA GLN A 297 6.09 -10.96 30.69
C GLN A 297 6.18 -11.75 29.36
N ASN A 298 7.22 -11.50 28.58
CA ASN A 298 7.50 -12.16 27.29
C ASN A 298 6.51 -11.87 26.15
N ASP A 299 5.59 -10.92 26.28
CA ASP A 299 4.87 -10.45 25.11
C ASP A 299 5.71 -9.48 24.28
N ALA A 300 5.43 -9.42 22.97
CA ALA A 300 6.12 -8.53 22.05
C ALA A 300 5.11 -7.88 21.07
N TYR A 301 5.33 -6.62 20.81
CA TYR A 301 4.49 -5.82 19.92
C TYR A 301 5.33 -4.98 18.97
N PHE A 302 4.90 -4.95 17.71
CA PHE A 302 5.43 -4.02 16.72
C PHE A 302 4.87 -2.61 16.96
N ILE A 303 5.75 -1.62 16.96
CA ILE A 303 5.41 -0.20 17.11
C ILE A 303 5.13 0.36 15.72
N THR A 304 3.87 0.73 15.44
CA THR A 304 3.52 1.25 14.10
C THR A 304 3.97 2.68 13.86
N GLY A 305 4.09 3.47 14.92
CA GLY A 305 4.30 4.92 14.84
C GLY A 305 3.02 5.72 14.57
N ASP A 306 1.89 5.06 14.30
CA ASP A 306 0.64 5.71 13.94
C ASP A 306 -0.27 5.91 15.14
N LEU A 307 -0.92 7.08 15.20
CA LEU A 307 -1.91 7.41 16.20
C LEU A 307 -3.32 7.19 15.64
N VAL A 308 -4.09 6.39 16.36
CA VAL A 308 -5.46 6.06 15.99
C VAL A 308 -6.41 6.24 17.17
N LYS A 309 -7.67 6.51 16.88
CA LYS A 309 -8.76 6.56 17.85
C LYS A 309 -9.46 5.22 17.90
N ASP A 310 -9.64 4.67 19.10
CA ASP A 310 -10.50 3.49 19.32
C ASP A 310 -11.97 3.92 19.23
N ILE A 311 -12.70 3.42 18.23
CA ILE A 311 -14.14 3.71 18.10
C ILE A 311 -15.02 2.54 18.54
N GLY A 312 -14.42 1.50 19.12
CA GLY A 312 -15.10 0.30 19.63
C GLY A 312 -15.27 -0.79 18.59
N PHE A 313 -15.74 -1.95 19.00
CA PHE A 313 -15.94 -3.14 18.16
C PHE A 313 -14.69 -3.54 17.34
N ARG A 314 -13.50 -3.30 17.87
CA ARG A 314 -12.21 -3.51 17.20
C ARG A 314 -12.05 -2.65 15.93
N HIS A 315 -12.77 -1.54 15.82
CA HIS A 315 -12.63 -0.55 14.76
C HIS A 315 -11.76 0.62 15.22
N ALA A 316 -11.02 1.16 14.30
CA ALA A 316 -10.16 2.32 14.52
C ALA A 316 -10.45 3.43 13.50
N GLN A 317 -10.03 4.64 13.83
CA GLN A 317 -10.12 5.81 12.98
C GLN A 317 -8.79 6.56 13.05
N PHE A 318 -8.26 7.01 11.93
CA PHE A 318 -7.10 7.90 11.91
C PHE A 318 -7.45 9.28 12.46
N VAL A 319 -6.46 9.92 13.10
CA VAL A 319 -6.61 11.23 13.76
C VAL A 319 -5.84 12.30 12.99
#